data_5e1b4108f7754bd53cdc72b07df1d617
#
_entry.id   5e1b4108f7754bd53cdc72b07df1d617
#
_cell.length_a   1.000
_cell.length_b   1.000
_cell.length_c   1.000
_cell.angle_alpha   90.00
_cell.angle_beta   90.00
_cell.angle_gamma   90.00
#
_symmetry.space_group_name_H-M   'P 1'
#
loop_
_entity.id
_entity.type
_entity.pdbx_description
1 polymer ?
#
loop_
_entity_poly.entity_id
_entity_poly.type
_entity_poly.pdbx_seq_one_letter_code
_entity_poly.pdbx_strand_id
1 'polypeptide(L)'
;MSSAAALGSGQVDSARSALILATFLTGLVTGVVVYAVTDRGTEANPYAALPRAVEPAVTADVAQAILSDDAKALANQLDMEVLQQLQTAIEPLADIRSTKFVGAVEKGGRVLAAYVAGGKTSDGTDVLVGFVLNVTGDQIVGVN
;
A
#
# COMPACT_ATOMS: atom_id res chain seq x y z
N MET A 1 44.32 -40.65 -29.44
CA MET A 1 44.95 -39.39 -28.98
C MET A 1 43.96 -38.30 -29.29
N SER A 2 43.44 -37.61 -28.46
CA SER A 2 43.54 -36.94 -27.24
C SER A 2 42.16 -36.36 -26.92
N SER A 3 41.64 -36.75 -25.83
CA SER A 3 40.49 -36.16 -25.16
C SER A 3 40.81 -34.77 -24.65
N ALA A 4 39.88 -33.81 -24.78
CA ALA A 4 39.81 -32.63 -23.88
C ALA A 4 38.37 -32.10 -23.90
N ALA A 5 37.54 -32.55 -23.00
CA ALA A 5 37.03 -31.83 -21.85
C ALA A 5 36.34 -30.48 -22.16
N ALA A 6 35.01 -30.53 -22.38
CA ALA A 6 34.11 -29.40 -22.19
C ALA A 6 33.43 -29.57 -20.83
N LEU A 7 34.06 -29.10 -19.78
CA LEU A 7 33.50 -28.92 -18.45
C LEU A 7 33.53 -27.41 -18.13
N GLY A 8 32.40 -26.79 -17.89
CA GLY A 8 32.44 -25.58 -17.09
C GLY A 8 31.55 -24.42 -17.40
N SER A 9 30.43 -24.50 -18.13
CA SER A 9 29.54 -23.36 -18.30
C SER A 9 28.27 -23.36 -17.44
N GLY A 10 27.91 -24.52 -16.85
CA GLY A 10 26.68 -24.62 -16.05
C GLY A 10 26.80 -24.25 -14.56
N GLN A 11 28.02 -24.20 -14.04
CA GLN A 11 28.22 -24.02 -12.59
C GLN A 11 28.33 -22.56 -12.15
N VAL A 12 28.66 -21.64 -13.09
CA VAL A 12 28.82 -20.22 -12.79
C VAL A 12 27.47 -19.52 -12.69
N ASP A 13 26.47 -19.94 -13.46
CA ASP A 13 25.14 -19.30 -13.47
C ASP A 13 24.32 -19.66 -12.22
N SER A 14 24.46 -20.91 -11.73
CA SER A 14 23.77 -21.32 -10.49
C SER A 14 24.36 -20.62 -9.25
N ALA A 15 25.67 -20.39 -9.22
CA ALA A 15 26.34 -19.67 -8.14
C ALA A 15 25.95 -18.18 -8.12
N ARG A 16 25.82 -17.55 -9.28
CA ARG A 16 25.35 -16.15 -9.39
C ARG A 16 23.90 -16.00 -8.99
N SER A 17 23.02 -16.90 -9.41
CA SER A 17 21.62 -16.89 -9.02
C SER A 17 21.44 -17.14 -7.52
N ALA A 18 22.22 -18.05 -6.93
CA ALA A 18 22.23 -18.28 -5.49
C ALA A 18 22.75 -17.07 -4.70
N LEU A 19 23.78 -16.39 -5.22
CA LEU A 19 24.32 -15.18 -4.59
C LEU A 19 23.31 -14.03 -4.60
N ILE A 20 22.61 -13.82 -5.72
CA ILE A 20 21.59 -12.77 -5.85
C ILE A 20 20.41 -13.07 -4.92
N LEU A 21 19.98 -14.31 -4.83
CA LEU A 21 18.89 -14.73 -3.95
C LEU A 21 19.29 -14.57 -2.47
N ALA A 22 20.51 -14.95 -2.11
CA ALA A 22 21.04 -14.78 -0.76
C ALA A 22 21.13 -13.30 -0.35
N THR A 23 21.57 -12.44 -1.28
CA THR A 23 21.67 -10.99 -1.03
C THR A 23 20.29 -10.36 -0.83
N PHE A 24 19.29 -10.82 -1.61
CA PHE A 24 17.91 -10.33 -1.49
C PHE A 24 17.27 -10.78 -0.15
N LEU A 25 17.46 -12.04 0.23
CA LEU A 25 16.98 -12.58 1.51
C LEU A 25 17.67 -11.91 2.69
N THR A 26 18.99 -11.66 2.62
CA THR A 26 19.74 -10.97 3.68
C THR A 26 19.28 -9.52 3.81
N GLY A 27 19.03 -8.82 2.69
CA GLY A 27 18.50 -7.46 2.69
C GLY A 27 17.10 -7.38 3.31
N LEU A 28 16.23 -8.34 3.02
CA LEU A 28 14.87 -8.39 3.54
C LEU A 28 14.85 -8.70 5.05
N VAL A 29 15.68 -9.65 5.49
CA VAL A 29 15.81 -9.98 6.93
C VAL A 29 16.45 -8.83 7.70
N THR A 30 17.48 -8.19 7.14
CA THR A 30 18.12 -7.03 7.78
C THR A 30 17.18 -5.85 7.86
N GLY A 31 16.35 -5.60 6.82
CA GLY A 31 15.35 -4.55 6.83
C GLY A 31 14.28 -4.78 7.91
N VAL A 32 13.79 -6.00 8.06
CA VAL A 32 12.80 -6.36 9.10
C VAL A 32 13.42 -6.30 10.50
N VAL A 33 14.66 -6.76 10.68
CA VAL A 33 15.36 -6.70 11.96
C VAL A 33 15.67 -5.27 12.35
N VAL A 34 16.11 -4.41 11.42
CA VAL A 34 16.34 -2.98 11.68
C VAL A 34 15.03 -2.29 12.08
N TYR A 35 13.91 -2.63 11.42
CA TYR A 35 12.59 -2.10 11.80
C TYR A 35 12.16 -2.56 13.21
N ALA A 36 12.42 -3.81 13.56
CA ALA A 36 12.08 -4.37 14.87
C ALA A 36 13.02 -3.89 15.99
N VAL A 37 14.29 -3.58 15.68
CA VAL A 37 15.29 -3.11 16.66
C VAL A 37 15.19 -1.61 16.89
N THR A 38 14.86 -0.81 15.87
CA THR A 38 14.62 0.63 16.04
C THR A 38 13.38 0.91 16.86
N ASP A 39 12.40 -0.01 16.88
CA ASP A 39 11.23 0.11 17.77
C ASP A 39 11.56 -0.19 19.26
N ARG A 40 12.77 -0.70 19.55
CA ARG A 40 13.29 -0.95 20.92
C ARG A 40 14.36 0.04 21.39
N GLY A 41 14.79 0.93 20.52
CA GLY A 41 15.75 1.98 20.86
C GLY A 41 15.10 3.13 21.60
N THR A 42 15.72 3.57 22.69
CA THR A 42 15.32 4.71 23.53
C THR A 42 15.41 6.08 22.83
N GLU A 43 15.66 6.13 21.53
CA GLU A 43 15.46 7.34 20.74
C GLU A 43 13.98 7.47 20.43
N ALA A 44 13.34 8.52 20.96
CA ALA A 44 11.94 8.83 20.71
C ALA A 44 11.69 8.85 19.21
N ASN A 45 11.04 7.80 18.69
CA ASN A 45 10.57 7.78 17.30
C ASN A 45 9.70 9.01 17.10
N PRO A 46 10.08 9.99 16.27
CA PRO A 46 9.30 11.21 16.06
C PRO A 46 7.90 10.90 15.51
N TYR A 47 7.70 9.72 14.96
CA TYR A 47 6.40 9.24 14.48
C TYR A 47 5.58 8.48 15.55
N ALA A 48 6.21 8.05 16.65
CA ALA A 48 5.50 7.41 17.77
C ALA A 48 4.59 8.39 18.53
N ALA A 49 4.84 9.69 18.38
CA ALA A 49 4.04 10.76 18.96
C ALA A 49 2.82 11.15 18.11
N LEU A 50 2.63 10.56 16.92
CA LEU A 50 1.43 10.81 16.13
C LEU A 50 0.27 10.00 16.74
N PRO A 51 -0.79 10.65 17.24
CA PRO A 51 -1.94 9.95 17.78
C PRO A 51 -2.58 9.10 16.69
N ARG A 52 -2.77 7.82 16.97
CA ARG A 52 -3.53 6.93 16.10
C ARG A 52 -5.00 7.30 16.23
N ALA A 53 -5.63 7.64 15.12
CA ALA A 53 -7.05 7.90 15.06
C ALA A 53 -7.80 6.59 14.73
N VAL A 54 -9.03 6.52 15.21
CA VAL A 54 -9.99 5.50 14.79
C VAL A 54 -10.44 5.83 13.36
N GLU A 55 -10.92 4.84 12.63
CA GLU A 55 -11.50 5.05 11.30
C GLU A 55 -12.63 6.08 11.38
N PRO A 56 -12.54 7.21 10.66
CA PRO A 56 -13.63 8.19 10.63
C PRO A 56 -14.85 7.60 9.90
N ALA A 57 -16.06 7.85 10.42
CA ALA A 57 -17.29 7.32 9.82
C ALA A 57 -17.44 7.72 8.35
N VAL A 58 -17.15 8.98 8.01
CA VAL A 58 -17.23 9.49 6.63
C VAL A 58 -16.31 8.74 5.66
N THR A 59 -15.13 8.28 6.12
CA THR A 59 -14.21 7.51 5.27
C THR A 59 -14.65 6.05 5.14
N ALA A 60 -15.27 5.47 6.16
CA ALA A 60 -15.86 4.13 6.10
C ALA A 60 -17.02 4.09 5.10
N ASP A 61 -17.88 5.12 5.09
CA ASP A 61 -19.00 5.25 4.16
C ASP A 61 -18.50 5.34 2.70
N VAL A 62 -17.44 6.13 2.46
CA VAL A 62 -16.81 6.22 1.13
C VAL A 62 -16.18 4.88 0.73
N ALA A 63 -15.46 4.19 1.62
CA ALA A 63 -14.89 2.89 1.34
C ALA A 63 -15.97 1.84 1.00
N GLN A 64 -17.12 1.89 1.67
CA GLN A 64 -18.26 1.04 1.35
C GLN A 64 -18.90 1.40 0.00
N ALA A 65 -19.01 2.68 -0.33
CA ALA A 65 -19.52 3.14 -1.63
C ALA A 65 -18.60 2.72 -2.79
N ILE A 66 -17.29 2.76 -2.60
CA ILE A 66 -16.29 2.24 -3.55
C ILE A 66 -16.51 0.74 -3.77
N LEU A 67 -16.64 -0.04 -2.70
CA LEU A 67 -16.80 -1.49 -2.77
C LEU A 67 -18.10 -1.91 -3.46
N SER A 68 -19.19 -1.13 -3.27
CA SER A 68 -20.49 -1.40 -3.89
C SER A 68 -20.69 -0.76 -5.27
N ASP A 69 -19.66 -0.08 -5.80
CA ASP A 69 -19.71 0.68 -7.06
C ASP A 69 -20.88 1.70 -7.09
N ASP A 70 -21.16 2.32 -5.93
CA ASP A 70 -22.22 3.30 -5.80
C ASP A 70 -21.74 4.72 -6.13
N ALA A 71 -21.67 5.01 -7.43
CA ALA A 71 -21.25 6.32 -7.93
C ALA A 71 -22.11 7.49 -7.39
N LYS A 72 -23.39 7.22 -7.09
CA LYS A 72 -24.31 8.24 -6.56
C LYS A 72 -23.98 8.56 -5.10
N ALA A 73 -23.71 7.54 -4.29
CA ALA A 73 -23.29 7.74 -2.91
C ALA A 73 -21.96 8.53 -2.86
N LEU A 74 -20.98 8.19 -3.71
CA LEU A 74 -19.72 8.91 -3.82
C LEU A 74 -19.92 10.37 -4.22
N ALA A 75 -20.74 10.66 -5.23
CA ALA A 75 -21.03 12.03 -5.68
C ALA A 75 -21.79 12.87 -4.64
N ASN A 76 -22.52 12.23 -3.71
CA ASN A 76 -23.20 12.94 -2.61
C ASN A 76 -22.27 13.23 -1.42
N GLN A 77 -21.19 12.47 -1.26
CA GLN A 77 -20.28 12.56 -0.11
C GLN A 77 -19.00 13.33 -0.42
N LEU A 78 -18.62 13.40 -1.68
CA LEU A 78 -17.35 13.98 -2.13
C LEU A 78 -17.59 15.16 -3.06
N ASP A 79 -16.79 16.22 -2.89
CA ASP A 79 -16.72 17.27 -3.88
C ASP A 79 -16.16 16.75 -5.20
N MET A 80 -16.48 17.41 -6.32
CA MET A 80 -16.09 16.99 -7.67
C MET A 80 -14.59 16.78 -7.80
N GLU A 81 -13.77 17.64 -7.22
CA GLU A 81 -12.32 17.55 -7.26
C GLU A 81 -11.81 16.32 -6.48
N VAL A 82 -12.35 16.08 -5.28
CA VAL A 82 -12.01 14.93 -4.45
C VAL A 82 -12.44 13.62 -5.12
N LEU A 83 -13.61 13.62 -5.76
CA LEU A 83 -14.09 12.48 -6.52
C LEU A 83 -13.17 12.13 -7.69
N GLN A 84 -12.66 13.14 -8.43
CA GLN A 84 -11.68 12.92 -9.50
C GLN A 84 -10.36 12.37 -8.98
N GLN A 85 -9.87 12.90 -7.85
CA GLN A 85 -8.66 12.38 -7.20
C GLN A 85 -8.84 10.91 -6.80
N LEU A 86 -10.00 10.56 -6.23
CA LEU A 86 -10.31 9.18 -5.87
C LEU A 86 -10.37 8.27 -7.10
N GLN A 87 -11.05 8.68 -8.15
CA GLN A 87 -11.14 7.93 -9.40
C GLN A 87 -9.75 7.69 -10.00
N THR A 88 -8.87 8.70 -10.00
CA THR A 88 -7.48 8.56 -10.44
C THR A 88 -6.70 7.58 -9.56
N ALA A 89 -6.89 7.64 -8.25
CA ALA A 89 -6.20 6.74 -7.31
C ALA A 89 -6.58 5.27 -7.53
N ILE A 90 -7.85 4.98 -7.84
CA ILE A 90 -8.35 3.62 -8.06
C ILE A 90 -8.43 3.22 -9.53
N GLU A 91 -7.98 4.07 -10.47
CA GLU A 91 -8.01 3.82 -11.92
C GLU A 91 -7.46 2.45 -12.35
N PRO A 92 -6.40 1.90 -11.74
CA PRO A 92 -5.91 0.58 -12.11
C PRO A 92 -6.90 -0.56 -11.87
N LEU A 93 -7.95 -0.34 -11.06
CA LEU A 93 -8.94 -1.33 -10.70
C LEU A 93 -10.17 -1.24 -11.61
N ALA A 94 -10.35 -2.24 -12.47
CA ALA A 94 -11.56 -2.38 -13.29
C ALA A 94 -12.71 -3.08 -12.55
N ASP A 95 -12.38 -3.92 -11.56
CA ASP A 95 -13.33 -4.67 -10.71
C ASP A 95 -12.82 -4.64 -9.27
N ILE A 96 -13.48 -3.89 -8.40
CA ILE A 96 -13.09 -3.74 -6.99
C ILE A 96 -13.81 -4.81 -6.17
N ARG A 97 -13.04 -5.63 -5.44
CA ARG A 97 -13.55 -6.77 -4.67
C ARG A 97 -13.43 -6.60 -3.17
N SER A 98 -12.53 -5.73 -2.75
CA SER A 98 -12.31 -5.47 -1.34
C SER A 98 -11.80 -4.06 -1.13
N THR A 99 -12.22 -3.46 -0.02
CA THR A 99 -11.61 -2.25 0.56
C THR A 99 -11.30 -2.53 2.00
N LYS A 100 -10.14 -2.10 2.48
CA LYS A 100 -9.73 -2.33 3.85
C LYS A 100 -9.07 -1.10 4.43
N PHE A 101 -9.55 -0.68 5.60
CA PHE A 101 -8.90 0.32 6.42
C PHE A 101 -7.58 -0.23 6.98
N VAL A 102 -6.50 0.51 6.83
CA VAL A 102 -5.16 0.16 7.30
C VAL A 102 -4.82 0.88 8.60
N GLY A 103 -5.21 2.13 8.70
CA GLY A 103 -4.97 2.95 9.87
C GLY A 103 -5.23 4.43 9.60
N ALA A 104 -5.28 5.22 10.66
CA ALA A 104 -5.38 6.67 10.54
C ALA A 104 -4.42 7.38 11.49
N VAL A 105 -4.03 8.59 11.12
CA VAL A 105 -3.18 9.48 11.91
C VAL A 105 -3.84 10.83 11.96
N GLU A 106 -3.90 11.42 13.15
CA GLU A 106 -4.43 12.76 13.36
C GLU A 106 -3.30 13.76 13.64
N LYS A 107 -3.35 14.92 12.97
CA LYS A 107 -2.45 16.04 13.23
C LYS A 107 -3.13 17.38 12.94
N GLY A 108 -3.24 18.23 13.96
CA GLY A 108 -3.75 19.59 13.78
C GLY A 108 -5.20 19.67 13.30
N GLY A 109 -6.07 18.76 13.77
CA GLY A 109 -7.48 18.70 13.38
C GLY A 109 -7.73 18.09 12.00
N ARG A 110 -6.68 17.55 11.37
CA ARG A 110 -6.77 16.79 10.11
C ARG A 110 -6.48 15.33 10.38
N VAL A 111 -7.31 14.46 9.84
CA VAL A 111 -7.12 13.00 9.90
C VAL A 111 -6.71 12.48 8.52
N LEU A 112 -5.66 11.68 8.47
CA LEU A 112 -5.22 10.95 7.29
C LEU A 112 -5.61 9.49 7.47
N ALA A 113 -6.60 9.01 6.74
CA ALA A 113 -7.10 7.64 6.81
C ALA A 113 -6.60 6.84 5.60
N ALA A 114 -5.78 5.83 5.85
CA ALA A 114 -5.18 4.99 4.81
C ALA A 114 -6.04 3.75 4.54
N TYR A 115 -6.21 3.45 3.27
CA TYR A 115 -6.96 2.31 2.75
C TYR A 115 -6.17 1.52 1.72
N VAL A 116 -6.53 0.26 1.57
CA VAL A 116 -6.12 -0.58 0.46
C VAL A 116 -7.37 -1.13 -0.21
N ALA A 117 -7.48 -0.92 -1.51
CA ALA A 117 -8.47 -1.56 -2.37
C ALA A 117 -7.81 -2.72 -3.13
N GLY A 118 -8.48 -3.84 -3.19
CA GLY A 118 -8.06 -5.01 -3.93
C GLY A 118 -9.08 -5.37 -4.99
N GLY A 119 -8.59 -5.78 -6.16
CA GLY A 119 -9.45 -6.14 -7.26
C GLY A 119 -8.70 -6.60 -8.49
N LYS A 120 -9.31 -6.47 -9.65
CA LYS A 120 -8.72 -6.84 -10.93
C LYS A 120 -8.57 -5.65 -11.85
N THR A 121 -7.50 -5.66 -12.61
CA THR A 121 -7.30 -4.78 -13.76
C THR A 121 -8.19 -5.21 -14.95
N SER A 122 -8.25 -4.41 -16.00
CA SER A 122 -9.03 -4.70 -17.21
C SER A 122 -8.57 -5.96 -17.95
N ASP A 123 -7.31 -6.38 -17.77
CA ASP A 123 -6.75 -7.62 -18.32
C ASP A 123 -6.95 -8.85 -17.39
N GLY A 124 -7.61 -8.65 -16.24
CA GLY A 124 -7.94 -9.70 -15.27
C GLY A 124 -6.85 -10.00 -14.24
N THR A 125 -5.77 -9.22 -14.21
CA THR A 125 -4.69 -9.38 -13.23
C THR A 125 -5.15 -8.88 -11.85
N ASP A 126 -4.83 -9.63 -10.78
CA ASP A 126 -5.11 -9.19 -9.42
C ASP A 126 -4.14 -8.08 -9.00
N VAL A 127 -4.66 -6.99 -8.45
CA VAL A 127 -3.87 -5.83 -8.03
C VAL A 127 -4.39 -5.25 -6.72
N LEU A 128 -3.48 -4.65 -5.95
CA LEU A 128 -3.77 -3.89 -4.74
C LEU A 128 -3.36 -2.43 -4.97
N VAL A 129 -4.25 -1.53 -4.62
CA VAL A 129 -4.05 -0.09 -4.71
C VAL A 129 -4.21 0.53 -3.33
N GLY A 130 -3.21 1.29 -2.88
CA GLY A 130 -3.28 2.07 -1.64
C GLY A 130 -3.70 3.51 -1.93
N PHE A 131 -4.53 4.07 -1.09
CA PHE A 131 -4.89 5.49 -1.11
C PHE A 131 -5.12 6.04 0.29
N VAL A 132 -5.04 7.36 0.44
CA VAL A 132 -5.21 8.05 1.72
C VAL A 132 -6.29 9.11 1.57
N LEU A 133 -7.32 9.04 2.41
CA LEU A 133 -8.37 10.04 2.50
C LEU A 133 -7.99 11.09 3.54
N ASN A 134 -7.98 12.35 3.12
CA ASN A 134 -7.72 13.50 3.99
C ASN A 134 -9.06 14.01 4.54
N VAL A 135 -9.21 13.98 5.85
CA VAL A 135 -10.45 14.41 6.53
C VAL A 135 -10.18 15.65 7.38
N THR A 136 -11.07 16.62 7.30
CA THR A 136 -11.09 17.79 8.18
C THR A 136 -12.52 17.95 8.73
N GLY A 137 -12.68 17.84 10.05
CA GLY A 137 -14.01 17.69 10.64
C GLY A 137 -14.70 16.43 10.11
N ASP A 138 -15.88 16.59 9.54
CA ASP A 138 -16.69 15.49 8.96
C ASP A 138 -16.64 15.48 7.43
N GLN A 139 -15.65 16.12 6.80
CA GLN A 139 -15.54 16.23 5.36
C GLN A 139 -14.23 15.63 4.85
N ILE A 140 -14.31 14.92 3.74
CA ILE A 140 -13.13 14.50 2.99
C ILE A 140 -12.73 15.64 2.06
N VAL A 141 -11.50 16.12 2.24
CA VAL A 141 -10.98 17.31 1.54
C VAL A 141 -9.88 16.99 0.52
N GLY A 142 -9.56 15.71 0.33
CA GLY A 142 -8.59 15.27 -0.67
C GLY A 142 -8.28 13.78 -0.59
N VAL A 143 -7.66 13.27 -1.67
CA VAL A 143 -7.16 11.90 -1.80
C VAL A 143 -5.71 11.94 -2.27
N ASN A 144 -4.84 11.08 -1.72
CA ASN A 144 -3.44 10.89 -2.11
C ASN A 144 -3.13 9.41 -2.33
#